data_b39d5c42d5472adb6a14936083424c43
#
_entry.id   b39d5c42d5472adb6a14936083424c43
#
_cell.length_a   1.000
_cell.length_b   1.000
_cell.length_c   1.000
_cell.angle_alpha   90.00
_cell.angle_beta   90.00
_cell.angle_gamma   90.00
#
_symmetry.space_group_name_H-M   'P 1'
#
loop_
_entity.id
_entity.type
_entity.pdbx_description
1 polymer ?
#
loop_
_entity_poly.entity_id
_entity_poly.type
_entity_poly.pdbx_seq_one_letter_code
_entity_poly.pdbx_strand_id
1 'polypeptide(L)'
;MNKFFVNIYAFFVALVVVVSLFYVSKNEILNYYAKPLQDSLQKTISLQNDLESGKIVVFGSSELVINPNQKFLPQNYFNNDLKLPLRIQGNEGQQSFAILSQLAAYHGELIKENAKVVILLSPSWFTGSNNNGTTIPKFLEFMYPGMMNKLYFQSEIDDSYKILINNYVKNNISYIKNPNFIYEYSFNELEEDYLNNEIKKFLNFIQKMLAL
;
A
#
# COMPACT_ATOMS: atom_id res chain seq x y z
N MET A 1 40.27 3.78 40.14
CA MET A 1 39.94 4.07 38.73
C MET A 1 38.83 5.12 38.71
N ASN A 2 39.02 6.22 37.99
CA ASN A 2 38.07 7.33 38.00
C ASN A 2 36.72 6.87 37.42
N LYS A 3 35.60 7.08 38.14
CA LYS A 3 34.24 6.67 37.71
C LYS A 3 33.91 7.14 36.27
N PHE A 4 34.46 8.27 35.87
CA PHE A 4 34.31 8.81 34.51
C PHE A 4 34.86 7.86 33.43
N PHE A 5 36.08 7.33 33.64
CA PHE A 5 36.67 6.38 32.64
C PHE A 5 35.96 5.05 32.62
N VAL A 6 35.41 4.59 33.76
CA VAL A 6 34.59 3.36 33.78
C VAL A 6 33.32 3.52 32.96
N ASN A 7 32.64 4.67 33.08
CA ASN A 7 31.41 4.93 32.32
C ASN A 7 31.68 5.06 30.82
N ILE A 8 32.80 5.72 30.45
CA ILE A 8 33.20 5.81 29.02
C ILE A 8 33.48 4.41 28.45
N TYR A 9 34.24 3.60 29.18
CA TYR A 9 34.53 2.23 28.75
C TYR A 9 33.27 1.40 28.61
N ALA A 10 32.36 1.46 29.59
CA ALA A 10 31.07 0.76 29.51
C ALA A 10 30.23 1.21 28.33
N PHE A 11 30.23 2.52 28.01
CA PHE A 11 29.54 3.04 26.82
C PHE A 11 30.12 2.47 25.54
N PHE A 12 31.44 2.45 25.38
CA PHE A 12 32.06 1.88 24.18
C PHE A 12 31.82 0.38 24.04
N VAL A 13 31.85 -0.37 25.12
CA VAL A 13 31.52 -1.80 25.11
C VAL A 13 30.06 -2.02 24.69
N ALA A 14 29.14 -1.27 25.28
CA ALA A 14 27.74 -1.34 24.90
C ALA A 14 27.51 -0.99 23.40
N LEU A 15 28.18 0.05 22.90
CA LEU A 15 28.12 0.45 21.50
C LEU A 15 28.62 -0.68 20.58
N VAL A 16 29.76 -1.30 20.88
CA VAL A 16 30.30 -2.42 20.11
C VAL A 16 29.34 -3.61 20.12
N VAL A 17 28.72 -3.93 21.24
CA VAL A 17 27.75 -5.00 21.36
C VAL A 17 26.52 -4.71 20.47
N VAL A 18 25.98 -3.50 20.54
CA VAL A 18 24.82 -3.09 19.73
C VAL A 18 25.13 -3.16 18.24
N VAL A 19 26.27 -2.62 17.81
CA VAL A 19 26.71 -2.66 16.40
C VAL A 19 26.91 -4.11 15.93
N SER A 20 27.50 -4.96 16.77
CA SER A 20 27.71 -6.38 16.45
C SER A 20 26.38 -7.12 16.30
N LEU A 21 25.43 -6.92 17.22
CA LEU A 21 24.10 -7.50 17.16
C LEU A 21 23.35 -7.02 15.90
N PHE A 22 23.42 -5.74 15.59
CA PHE A 22 22.82 -5.19 14.39
C PHE A 22 23.43 -5.84 13.12
N TYR A 23 24.76 -5.98 13.08
CA TYR A 23 25.42 -6.58 11.92
C TYR A 23 25.03 -8.06 11.72
N VAL A 24 24.92 -8.82 12.82
CA VAL A 24 24.50 -10.23 12.77
C VAL A 24 23.03 -10.38 12.35
N SER A 25 22.15 -9.52 12.87
CA SER A 25 20.70 -9.58 12.61
C SER A 25 20.29 -8.83 11.34
N LYS A 26 21.21 -8.12 10.70
CA LYS A 26 20.94 -7.24 9.55
C LYS A 26 20.10 -7.90 8.46
N ASN A 27 20.49 -9.11 8.03
CA ASN A 27 19.80 -9.80 6.93
C ASN A 27 18.39 -10.23 7.32
N GLU A 28 18.18 -10.63 8.57
CA GLU A 28 16.86 -11.00 9.07
C GLU A 28 15.96 -9.77 9.18
N ILE A 29 16.49 -8.68 9.71
CA ILE A 29 15.78 -7.40 9.79
C ILE A 29 15.40 -6.90 8.39
N LEU A 30 16.33 -6.93 7.43
CA LEU A 30 16.07 -6.51 6.06
C LEU A 30 15.02 -7.39 5.38
N ASN A 31 15.10 -8.71 5.53
CA ASN A 31 14.13 -9.62 4.91
C ASN A 31 12.74 -9.52 5.54
N TYR A 32 12.67 -9.33 6.86
CA TYR A 32 11.40 -9.29 7.58
C TYR A 32 10.67 -7.95 7.42
N TYR A 33 11.39 -6.83 7.48
CA TYR A 33 10.79 -5.49 7.50
C TYR A 33 10.96 -4.74 6.17
N ALA A 34 12.17 -4.69 5.63
CA ALA A 34 12.46 -3.83 4.49
C ALA A 34 11.96 -4.43 3.17
N LYS A 35 12.13 -5.72 2.94
CA LYS A 35 11.73 -6.36 1.68
C LYS A 35 10.21 -6.30 1.42
N PRO A 36 9.33 -6.65 2.38
CA PRO A 36 7.88 -6.50 2.17
C PRO A 36 7.46 -5.05 1.92
N LEU A 37 8.11 -4.09 2.57
CA LEU A 37 7.88 -2.67 2.35
C LEU A 37 8.34 -2.25 0.95
N GLN A 38 9.51 -2.66 0.53
CA GLN A 38 10.05 -2.39 -0.81
C GLN A 38 9.16 -2.98 -1.91
N ASP A 39 8.73 -4.24 -1.77
CA ASP A 39 7.83 -4.89 -2.72
C ASP A 39 6.48 -4.14 -2.81
N SER A 40 5.97 -3.69 -1.68
CA SER A 40 4.76 -2.88 -1.58
C SER A 40 4.91 -1.53 -2.29
N LEU A 41 6.02 -0.84 -2.06
CA LEU A 41 6.33 0.44 -2.73
C LEU A 41 6.50 0.27 -4.24
N GLN A 42 7.20 -0.77 -4.69
CA GLN A 42 7.37 -1.05 -6.11
C GLN A 42 6.03 -1.28 -6.83
N LYS A 43 5.10 -2.00 -6.20
CA LYS A 43 3.74 -2.17 -6.74
C LYS A 43 3.01 -0.82 -6.86
N THR A 44 3.12 0.02 -5.84
CA THR A 44 2.50 1.35 -5.82
C THR A 44 3.08 2.23 -6.92
N ILE A 45 4.39 2.31 -7.05
CA ILE A 45 5.09 3.09 -8.08
C ILE A 45 4.77 2.54 -9.48
N SER A 46 4.71 1.23 -9.65
CA SER A 46 4.39 0.62 -10.94
C SER A 46 3.00 1.02 -11.43
N LEU A 47 1.98 1.04 -10.56
CA LEU A 47 0.65 1.49 -10.93
C LEU A 47 0.61 2.99 -11.21
N GLN A 48 1.31 3.79 -10.41
CA GLN A 48 1.46 5.22 -10.63
C GLN A 48 2.05 5.50 -12.01
N ASN A 49 3.17 4.88 -12.37
CA ASN A 49 3.82 5.05 -13.66
C ASN A 49 2.89 4.67 -14.83
N ASP A 50 2.08 3.64 -14.66
CA ASP A 50 1.13 3.23 -15.69
C ASP A 50 0.01 4.27 -15.87
N LEU A 51 -0.49 4.87 -14.79
CA LEU A 51 -1.46 5.96 -14.84
C LEU A 51 -0.87 7.22 -15.49
N GLU A 52 0.36 7.59 -15.13
CA GLU A 52 1.07 8.75 -15.65
C GLU A 52 1.51 8.58 -17.12
N SER A 53 1.81 7.35 -17.54
CA SER A 53 2.24 7.06 -18.93
C SER A 53 1.09 7.06 -19.96
N GLY A 54 -0.15 7.32 -19.52
CA GLY A 54 -1.33 7.34 -20.36
C GLY A 54 -1.83 5.95 -20.79
N LYS A 55 -1.38 4.89 -20.14
CA LYS A 55 -1.98 3.55 -20.29
C LYS A 55 -3.43 3.57 -19.81
N ILE A 56 -4.25 2.75 -20.43
CA ILE A 56 -5.60 2.50 -19.97
C ILE A 56 -5.50 1.53 -18.79
N VAL A 57 -5.89 1.95 -17.61
CA VAL A 57 -5.92 1.09 -16.41
C VAL A 57 -7.35 0.60 -16.19
N VAL A 58 -7.56 -0.72 -16.24
CA VAL A 58 -8.85 -1.36 -16.07
C VAL A 58 -8.94 -1.96 -14.69
N PHE A 59 -9.83 -1.42 -13.87
CA PHE A 59 -10.16 -1.96 -12.55
C PHE A 59 -11.35 -2.91 -12.66
N GLY A 60 -11.28 -4.03 -11.95
CA GLY A 60 -12.33 -5.03 -11.92
C GLY A 60 -12.01 -6.14 -10.92
N SER A 61 -12.66 -7.27 -11.05
CA SER A 61 -12.52 -8.42 -10.15
C SER A 61 -11.98 -9.65 -10.89
N SER A 62 -12.47 -10.83 -10.54
CA SER A 62 -12.02 -12.12 -11.10
C SER A 62 -12.23 -12.25 -12.61
N GLU A 63 -13.18 -11.54 -13.20
CA GLU A 63 -13.42 -11.50 -14.63
C GLU A 63 -12.21 -11.03 -15.45
N LEU A 64 -11.30 -10.29 -14.82
CA LEU A 64 -10.08 -9.80 -15.47
C LEU A 64 -8.93 -10.81 -15.49
N VAL A 65 -8.97 -11.83 -14.64
CA VAL A 65 -7.83 -12.74 -14.41
C VAL A 65 -8.14 -14.22 -14.64
N ILE A 66 -9.40 -14.55 -14.96
CA ILE A 66 -9.80 -15.93 -15.28
C ILE A 66 -9.13 -16.36 -16.58
N ASN A 67 -8.33 -17.42 -16.52
CA ASN A 67 -7.60 -17.98 -17.65
C ASN A 67 -6.67 -16.96 -18.37
N PRO A 68 -5.55 -16.55 -17.75
CA PRO A 68 -4.65 -15.51 -18.25
C PRO A 68 -4.07 -15.77 -19.65
N ASN A 69 -4.10 -17.01 -20.12
CA ASN A 69 -3.61 -17.38 -21.45
C ASN A 69 -4.65 -17.27 -22.55
N GLN A 70 -5.88 -16.91 -22.22
CA GLN A 70 -6.91 -16.77 -23.25
C GLN A 70 -6.69 -15.50 -24.08
N LYS A 71 -6.77 -15.68 -25.40
CA LYS A 71 -6.62 -14.59 -26.38
C LYS A 71 -7.63 -13.45 -26.16
N PHE A 72 -8.81 -13.76 -25.63
CA PHE A 72 -9.92 -12.80 -25.43
C PHE A 72 -9.80 -11.97 -24.15
N LEU A 73 -8.86 -12.27 -23.25
CA LEU A 73 -8.69 -11.42 -22.10
C LEU A 73 -8.34 -10.00 -22.54
N PRO A 74 -8.95 -8.97 -21.92
CA PRO A 74 -8.74 -7.59 -22.32
C PRO A 74 -7.27 -7.24 -22.47
N GLN A 75 -6.43 -7.62 -21.50
CA GLN A 75 -5.00 -7.36 -21.57
C GLN A 75 -4.33 -7.96 -22.79
N ASN A 76 -4.64 -9.20 -23.13
CA ASN A 76 -4.04 -9.89 -24.28
C ASN A 76 -4.52 -9.28 -25.60
N TYR A 77 -5.83 -9.10 -25.75
CA TYR A 77 -6.44 -8.56 -26.96
C TYR A 77 -6.00 -7.10 -27.21
N PHE A 78 -6.14 -6.23 -26.22
CA PHE A 78 -5.80 -4.82 -26.39
C PHE A 78 -4.30 -4.61 -26.61
N ASN A 79 -3.44 -5.26 -25.84
CA ASN A 79 -1.99 -5.08 -25.98
C ASN A 79 -1.44 -5.75 -27.25
N ASN A 80 -1.90 -6.96 -27.59
CA ASN A 80 -1.32 -7.75 -28.66
C ASN A 80 -1.96 -7.47 -30.04
N ASP A 81 -3.29 -7.42 -30.08
CA ASP A 81 -4.02 -7.30 -31.34
C ASP A 81 -4.27 -5.82 -31.71
N LEU A 82 -4.70 -4.98 -30.75
CA LEU A 82 -5.02 -3.58 -30.99
C LEU A 82 -3.85 -2.62 -30.78
N LYS A 83 -2.74 -3.09 -30.18
CA LYS A 83 -1.57 -2.26 -29.82
C LYS A 83 -1.93 -1.06 -28.91
N LEU A 84 -2.97 -1.19 -28.11
CA LEU A 84 -3.37 -0.21 -27.11
C LEU A 84 -2.79 -0.61 -25.76
N PRO A 85 -1.93 0.22 -25.15
CA PRO A 85 -1.31 -0.11 -23.88
C PRO A 85 -2.36 -0.17 -22.77
N LEU A 86 -2.58 -1.34 -22.22
CA LEU A 86 -3.58 -1.60 -21.19
C LEU A 86 -2.94 -2.30 -20.00
N ARG A 87 -3.28 -1.84 -18.80
CA ARG A 87 -2.97 -2.51 -17.55
C ARG A 87 -4.24 -3.01 -16.87
N ILE A 88 -4.23 -4.24 -16.45
CA ILE A 88 -5.26 -4.80 -15.59
C ILE A 88 -4.89 -4.59 -14.12
N GLN A 89 -5.80 -4.00 -13.38
CA GLN A 89 -5.74 -3.82 -11.92
C GLN A 89 -6.97 -4.48 -11.31
N GLY A 90 -6.91 -5.80 -11.20
CA GLY A 90 -8.01 -6.59 -10.67
C GLY A 90 -7.58 -7.99 -10.31
N ASN A 91 -8.29 -8.59 -9.39
CA ASN A 91 -8.12 -9.97 -8.97
C ASN A 91 -9.39 -10.46 -8.30
N GLU A 92 -9.43 -11.75 -8.01
CA GLU A 92 -10.54 -12.38 -7.30
C GLU A 92 -10.87 -11.65 -5.99
N GLY A 93 -12.14 -11.31 -5.79
CA GLY A 93 -12.63 -10.65 -4.59
C GLY A 93 -12.39 -9.14 -4.52
N GLN A 94 -11.82 -8.52 -5.55
CA GLN A 94 -11.77 -7.06 -5.64
C GLN A 94 -13.15 -6.52 -5.99
N GLN A 95 -13.70 -5.66 -5.14
CA GLN A 95 -15.00 -5.04 -5.31
C GLN A 95 -14.92 -3.51 -5.21
N SER A 96 -16.06 -2.85 -5.36
CA SER A 96 -16.17 -1.40 -5.43
C SER A 96 -15.43 -0.67 -4.30
N PHE A 97 -15.48 -1.15 -3.06
CA PHE A 97 -14.81 -0.51 -1.93
C PHE A 97 -13.29 -0.50 -2.06
N ALA A 98 -12.69 -1.64 -2.46
CA ALA A 98 -11.24 -1.71 -2.70
C ALA A 98 -10.83 -0.87 -3.92
N ILE A 99 -11.61 -0.89 -4.99
CA ILE A 99 -11.35 -0.08 -6.19
C ILE A 99 -11.41 1.41 -5.84
N LEU A 100 -12.46 1.86 -5.14
CA LEU A 100 -12.60 3.24 -4.71
C LEU A 100 -11.44 3.69 -3.82
N SER A 101 -11.01 2.83 -2.89
CA SER A 101 -9.87 3.12 -2.02
C SER A 101 -8.57 3.27 -2.80
N GLN A 102 -8.35 2.45 -3.82
CA GLN A 102 -7.19 2.58 -4.71
C GLN A 102 -7.26 3.87 -5.53
N LEU A 103 -8.41 4.19 -6.12
CA LEU A 103 -8.59 5.44 -6.86
C LEU A 103 -8.37 6.66 -5.97
N ALA A 104 -8.86 6.63 -4.73
CA ALA A 104 -8.60 7.68 -3.76
C ALA A 104 -7.10 7.82 -3.44
N ALA A 105 -6.36 6.71 -3.34
CA ALA A 105 -4.91 6.74 -3.13
C ALA A 105 -4.14 7.41 -4.29
N TYR A 106 -4.68 7.36 -5.51
CA TYR A 106 -4.09 8.00 -6.71
C TYR A 106 -4.83 9.25 -7.16
N HIS A 107 -5.62 9.88 -6.31
CA HIS A 107 -6.45 11.02 -6.68
C HIS A 107 -5.67 12.12 -7.41
N GLY A 108 -4.52 12.53 -6.89
CA GLY A 108 -3.71 13.57 -7.50
C GLY A 108 -3.20 13.20 -8.89
N GLU A 109 -2.75 11.98 -9.09
CA GLU A 109 -2.27 11.47 -10.37
C GLU A 109 -3.41 11.32 -11.39
N LEU A 110 -4.59 10.86 -10.93
CA LEU A 110 -5.76 10.70 -11.81
C LEU A 110 -6.22 12.02 -12.41
N ILE A 111 -6.24 13.08 -11.61
CA ILE A 111 -6.68 14.42 -12.06
C ILE A 111 -5.60 15.11 -12.87
N LYS A 112 -4.37 15.13 -12.37
CA LYS A 112 -3.26 15.89 -12.94
C LYS A 112 -2.84 15.38 -14.31
N GLU A 113 -2.81 14.07 -14.50
CA GLU A 113 -2.28 13.44 -15.72
C GLU A 113 -3.38 13.04 -16.72
N ASN A 114 -4.64 13.38 -16.48
CA ASN A 114 -5.78 12.94 -17.30
C ASN A 114 -5.77 11.42 -17.52
N ALA A 115 -5.55 10.67 -16.46
CA ALA A 115 -5.41 9.23 -16.51
C ALA A 115 -6.64 8.54 -17.11
N LYS A 116 -6.40 7.50 -17.91
CA LYS A 116 -7.47 6.73 -18.56
C LYS A 116 -7.82 5.55 -17.69
N VAL A 117 -8.97 5.61 -17.05
CA VAL A 117 -9.46 4.56 -16.15
C VAL A 117 -10.75 3.99 -16.65
N VAL A 118 -10.84 2.66 -16.63
CA VAL A 118 -12.07 1.90 -16.88
C VAL A 118 -12.38 1.09 -15.64
N ILE A 119 -13.62 1.12 -15.17
CA ILE A 119 -14.07 0.33 -14.02
C ILE A 119 -15.13 -0.64 -14.51
N LEU A 120 -14.87 -1.94 -14.35
CA LEU A 120 -15.84 -2.99 -14.60
C LEU A 120 -16.63 -3.24 -13.31
N LEU A 121 -17.89 -2.87 -13.33
CA LEU A 121 -18.81 -3.05 -12.21
C LEU A 121 -19.64 -4.31 -12.42
N SER A 122 -19.60 -5.23 -11.47
CA SER A 122 -20.47 -6.40 -11.48
C SER A 122 -21.75 -6.11 -10.68
N PRO A 123 -22.95 -6.35 -11.26
CA PRO A 123 -24.20 -6.22 -10.50
C PRO A 123 -24.24 -7.09 -9.23
N SER A 124 -23.54 -8.22 -9.23
CA SER A 124 -23.48 -9.12 -8.07
C SER A 124 -22.85 -8.47 -6.83
N TRP A 125 -22.05 -7.42 -6.98
CA TRP A 125 -21.48 -6.68 -5.84
C TRP A 125 -22.54 -5.92 -5.04
N PHE A 126 -23.69 -5.65 -5.62
CA PHE A 126 -24.77 -4.84 -5.06
C PHE A 126 -26.04 -5.65 -4.72
N THR A 127 -26.12 -6.90 -5.16
CA THR A 127 -27.31 -7.75 -5.01
C THR A 127 -27.10 -8.90 -4.03
N GLY A 128 -25.89 -9.08 -3.51
CA GLY A 128 -25.54 -10.17 -2.61
C GLY A 128 -26.08 -10.01 -1.18
N SER A 129 -26.20 -11.11 -0.49
CA SER A 129 -26.39 -11.11 0.96
C SER A 129 -25.18 -10.47 1.64
N ASN A 130 -25.32 -10.01 2.89
CA ASN A 130 -24.26 -9.34 3.67
C ASN A 130 -22.92 -10.08 3.76
N ASN A 131 -22.84 -11.33 3.32
CA ASN A 131 -21.64 -12.15 3.34
C ASN A 131 -20.83 -12.11 2.03
N ASN A 132 -21.28 -11.41 1.00
CA ASN A 132 -20.61 -11.37 -0.31
C ASN A 132 -19.72 -10.13 -0.49
N GLY A 133 -19.47 -9.36 0.56
CA GLY A 133 -18.57 -8.21 0.53
C GLY A 133 -17.09 -8.63 0.40
N THR A 134 -16.24 -7.69 0.04
CA THR A 134 -14.79 -7.88 0.08
C THR A 134 -14.36 -8.24 1.51
N THR A 135 -13.81 -9.42 1.69
CA THR A 135 -13.25 -9.79 2.99
C THR A 135 -12.00 -8.99 3.31
N ILE A 136 -11.67 -8.81 4.59
CA ILE A 136 -10.49 -8.01 4.96
C ILE A 136 -9.19 -8.56 4.37
N PRO A 137 -8.91 -9.86 4.32
CA PRO A 137 -7.73 -10.37 3.64
C PRO A 137 -7.65 -9.98 2.17
N LYS A 138 -8.80 -10.05 1.46
CA LYS A 138 -8.87 -9.63 0.05
C LYS A 138 -8.73 -8.12 -0.11
N PHE A 139 -9.33 -7.33 0.76
CA PHE A 139 -9.13 -5.88 0.76
C PHE A 139 -7.65 -5.51 0.89
N LEU A 140 -6.92 -6.17 1.79
CA LEU A 140 -5.51 -5.90 2.03
C LEU A 140 -4.56 -6.39 0.92
N GLU A 141 -4.99 -7.33 0.07
CA GLU A 141 -4.26 -7.67 -1.15
C GLU A 141 -4.18 -6.48 -2.12
N PHE A 142 -5.21 -5.61 -2.12
CA PHE A 142 -5.33 -4.44 -2.99
C PHE A 142 -4.88 -3.16 -2.28
N MET A 143 -5.24 -3.04 -1.00
CA MET A 143 -4.85 -1.93 -0.14
C MET A 143 -3.69 -2.35 0.77
N TYR A 144 -2.60 -2.82 0.14
CA TYR A 144 -1.36 -3.18 0.84
C TYR A 144 -0.68 -1.95 1.47
N PRO A 145 0.32 -2.10 2.35
CA PRO A 145 0.88 -0.99 3.15
C PRO A 145 1.26 0.25 2.35
N GLY A 146 1.90 0.10 1.19
CA GLY A 146 2.28 1.24 0.34
C GLY A 146 1.07 1.99 -0.22
N MET A 147 0.01 1.28 -0.57
CA MET A 147 -1.25 1.88 -1.04
C MET A 147 -1.98 2.60 0.09
N MET A 148 -2.04 2.00 1.28
CA MET A 148 -2.64 2.62 2.46
C MET A 148 -1.92 3.91 2.83
N ASN A 149 -0.58 3.89 2.87
CA ASN A 149 0.21 5.10 3.11
C ASN A 149 -0.09 6.18 2.07
N LYS A 150 -0.11 5.79 0.79
CA LYS A 150 -0.41 6.74 -0.29
C LYS A 150 -1.78 7.40 -0.08
N LEU A 151 -2.80 6.63 0.31
CA LEU A 151 -4.13 7.15 0.62
C LEU A 151 -4.10 8.13 1.81
N TYR A 152 -3.44 7.76 2.90
CA TYR A 152 -3.42 8.59 4.12
C TYR A 152 -2.70 9.93 3.90
N PHE A 153 -1.71 9.97 3.01
CA PHE A 153 -0.99 11.20 2.68
C PHE A 153 -1.64 12.03 1.56
N GLN A 154 -2.76 11.60 0.99
CA GLN A 154 -3.51 12.43 0.03
C GLN A 154 -4.22 13.57 0.77
N SER A 155 -3.77 14.80 0.54
CA SER A 155 -4.36 16.00 1.15
C SER A 155 -5.76 16.35 0.61
N GLU A 156 -6.06 15.89 -0.59
CA GLU A 156 -7.31 16.21 -1.30
C GLU A 156 -8.44 15.22 -1.00
N ILE A 157 -8.14 14.12 -0.32
CA ILE A 157 -9.13 13.13 0.11
C ILE A 157 -9.61 13.51 1.52
N ASP A 158 -10.93 13.56 1.67
CA ASP A 158 -11.58 13.87 2.94
C ASP A 158 -11.16 12.89 4.06
N ASP A 159 -10.83 13.44 5.21
CA ASP A 159 -10.37 12.66 6.35
C ASP A 159 -11.45 11.68 6.86
N SER A 160 -12.74 12.02 6.70
CA SER A 160 -13.83 11.11 7.04
C SER A 160 -13.79 9.80 6.24
N TYR A 161 -13.38 9.88 4.96
CA TYR A 161 -13.19 8.70 4.13
C TYR A 161 -11.96 7.88 4.55
N LYS A 162 -10.86 8.54 4.89
CA LYS A 162 -9.66 7.88 5.43
C LYS A 162 -9.97 7.17 6.74
N ILE A 163 -10.72 7.83 7.64
CA ILE A 163 -11.19 7.26 8.91
C ILE A 163 -12.09 6.04 8.68
N LEU A 164 -12.99 6.09 7.70
CA LEU A 164 -13.84 4.95 7.35
C LEU A 164 -12.99 3.72 6.98
N ILE A 165 -11.98 3.90 6.12
CA ILE A 165 -11.08 2.82 5.72
C ILE A 165 -10.24 2.35 6.91
N ASN A 166 -9.72 3.27 7.70
CA ASN A 166 -8.95 2.97 8.91
C ASN A 166 -9.76 2.10 9.88
N ASN A 167 -10.98 2.50 10.20
CA ASN A 167 -11.87 1.75 11.09
C ASN A 167 -12.21 0.37 10.53
N TYR A 168 -12.42 0.26 9.21
CA TYR A 168 -12.64 -1.03 8.58
C TYR A 168 -11.45 -1.98 8.78
N VAL A 169 -10.23 -1.51 8.58
CA VAL A 169 -9.02 -2.32 8.77
C VAL A 169 -8.77 -2.60 10.24
N LYS A 170 -8.87 -1.60 11.11
CA LYS A 170 -8.64 -1.73 12.55
C LYS A 170 -9.59 -2.71 13.22
N ASN A 171 -10.87 -2.64 12.91
CA ASN A 171 -11.88 -3.55 13.46
C ASN A 171 -11.66 -5.01 13.03
N ASN A 172 -10.82 -5.23 12.04
CA ASN A 172 -10.51 -6.54 11.48
C ASN A 172 -9.00 -6.89 11.59
N ILE A 173 -8.26 -6.21 12.46
CA ILE A 173 -6.80 -6.35 12.55
C ILE A 173 -6.35 -7.78 12.89
N SER A 174 -7.19 -8.56 13.58
CA SER A 174 -6.93 -9.97 13.90
C SER A 174 -6.75 -10.86 12.67
N TYR A 175 -7.25 -10.43 11.52
CA TYR A 175 -7.07 -11.13 10.25
C TYR A 175 -5.74 -10.77 9.56
N ILE A 176 -5.04 -9.76 10.05
CA ILE A 176 -3.73 -9.36 9.52
C ILE A 176 -2.67 -10.22 10.19
N LYS A 177 -2.08 -11.13 9.45
CA LYS A 177 -0.89 -11.86 9.90
C LYS A 177 0.29 -10.89 9.93
N ASN A 178 0.85 -10.66 11.12
CA ASN A 178 1.94 -9.73 11.35
C ASN A 178 1.60 -8.30 10.89
N PRO A 179 0.75 -7.57 11.64
CA PRO A 179 0.49 -6.18 11.34
C PRO A 179 1.81 -5.43 11.32
N ASN A 180 2.13 -4.83 10.18
CA ASN A 180 3.32 -4.03 10.04
C ASN A 180 3.15 -2.78 10.91
N PHE A 181 4.21 -2.34 11.59
CA PHE A 181 4.20 -1.11 12.40
C PHE A 181 3.68 0.13 11.64
N ILE A 182 3.78 0.13 10.31
CA ILE A 182 3.25 1.19 9.45
C ILE A 182 1.71 1.26 9.53
N TYR A 183 1.01 0.13 9.61
CA TYR A 183 -0.43 0.12 9.82
C TYR A 183 -0.80 0.67 11.18
N GLU A 184 -0.13 0.19 12.24
CA GLU A 184 -0.38 0.68 13.61
C GLU A 184 -0.13 2.18 13.71
N TYR A 185 0.95 2.64 13.09
CA TYR A 185 1.29 4.06 13.05
C TYR A 185 0.24 4.88 12.33
N SER A 186 -0.16 4.46 11.12
CA SER A 186 -1.18 5.15 10.32
C SER A 186 -2.54 5.18 11.03
N PHE A 187 -2.88 4.11 11.77
CA PHE A 187 -4.11 4.03 12.54
C PHE A 187 -4.13 5.02 13.70
N ASN A 188 -3.02 5.11 14.43
CA ASN A 188 -2.89 6.02 15.56
C ASN A 188 -2.88 7.48 15.11
N GLU A 189 -2.24 7.78 13.97
CA GLU A 189 -2.19 9.13 13.43
C GLU A 189 -3.57 9.70 13.06
N LEU A 190 -4.47 8.85 12.55
CA LEU A 190 -5.84 9.27 12.22
C LEU A 190 -6.76 9.40 13.45
N GLU A 191 -6.43 8.75 14.55
CA GLU A 191 -7.23 8.82 15.77
C GLU A 191 -6.80 9.95 16.71
N GLU A 192 -5.52 10.29 16.67
CA GLU A 192 -4.98 11.37 17.47
C GLU A 192 -4.72 12.57 16.56
N ASP A 193 -5.46 13.65 16.69
CA ASP A 193 -5.16 14.97 16.11
C ASP A 193 -3.77 15.52 16.51
N TYR A 194 -2.89 14.68 17.03
CA TYR A 194 -1.71 15.02 17.80
C TYR A 194 -0.36 14.56 17.27
N LEU A 195 -0.27 13.87 16.15
CA LEU A 195 1.06 13.62 15.62
C LEU A 195 1.54 14.81 14.81
N ASN A 196 2.40 15.59 15.48
CA ASN A 196 3.03 16.81 14.98
C ASN A 196 3.41 16.71 13.50
N ASN A 197 3.23 17.79 12.77
CA ASN A 197 3.68 18.02 11.39
C ASN A 197 5.12 17.54 11.10
N GLU A 198 5.94 17.40 12.13
CA GLU A 198 7.33 16.91 12.05
C GLU A 198 7.42 15.42 11.72
N ILE A 199 6.53 14.58 12.24
CA ILE A 199 6.53 13.14 11.95
C ILE A 199 5.98 12.90 10.54
N LYS A 200 4.97 13.67 10.11
CA LYS A 200 4.50 13.66 8.71
C LYS A 200 5.63 14.03 7.75
N LYS A 201 6.41 15.06 8.07
CA LYS A 201 7.59 15.45 7.29
C LYS A 201 8.64 14.35 7.26
N PHE A 202 8.90 13.69 8.39
CA PHE A 202 9.86 12.60 8.48
C PHE A 202 9.44 11.38 7.64
N LEU A 203 8.18 10.97 7.68
CA LEU A 203 7.67 9.88 6.85
C LEU A 203 7.69 10.22 5.36
N ASN A 204 7.31 11.43 5.01
CA ASN A 204 7.44 11.93 3.63
C ASN A 204 8.91 11.95 3.16
N PHE A 205 9.84 12.27 4.06
CA PHE A 205 11.27 12.21 3.77
C PHE A 205 11.73 10.77 3.51
N ILE A 206 11.34 9.81 4.37
CA ILE A 206 11.64 8.38 4.19
C ILE A 206 11.02 7.87 2.88
N GLN A 207 9.77 8.20 2.60
CA GLN A 207 9.10 7.79 1.37
C GLN A 207 9.81 8.32 0.12
N LYS A 208 10.27 9.57 0.15
CA LYS A 208 11.08 10.14 -0.93
C LYS A 208 12.45 9.47 -1.07
N MET A 209 13.10 9.13 0.04
CA MET A 209 14.39 8.41 0.01
C MET A 209 14.26 6.98 -0.54
N LEU A 210 13.12 6.31 -0.29
CA LEU A 210 12.88 4.96 -0.79
C LEU A 210 12.36 4.93 -2.24
N ALA A 211 11.98 6.09 -2.78
CA ALA A 211 11.55 6.26 -4.17
C ALA A 211 12.69 6.65 -5.13
N LEU A 212 13.90 6.87 -4.61
CA LEU A 212 15.15 7.05 -5.33
C LEU A 212 15.91 5.72 -5.45
#